data_085f09fe85ca64dc005f65e28dc0e4a0
#
_entry.id   085f09fe85ca64dc005f65e28dc0e4a0
#
_cell.length_a   1.000
_cell.length_b   1.000
_cell.length_c   1.000
_cell.angle_alpha   90.00
_cell.angle_beta   90.00
_cell.angle_gamma   90.00
#
_symmetry.space_group_name_H-M   'P 1'
#
loop_
_entity.id
_entity.type
_entity.pdbx_description
1 polymer ?
#
loop_
_entity_poly.entity_id
_entity_poly.type
_entity_poly.pdbx_seq_one_letter_code
_entity_poly.pdbx_strand_id
1 'polypeptide(L)'
;MSTSSPVIQLNTGSLQRLQESLGGWGDDKSARLAGDLLNKAAAGEMTIAFCGHFSAGKSSLINSLCGKKVLPSSPVPTSANVVSIRNGEPRALIYPVTPEEAAPEAKPQEVSLDELYTYCTNGGAYSSVEVWDHIPLLGSRGVLMDTPGVDSTDDSHQKATHSALHLADTVLYVMDYNHVQSENNLAFAKSLSDWGKPLYLVVNQIDKHRDRELSFEHYRAEVEAAFKRWQVHYESLLFTTLKEPEHPYNQWKQIQELIAELIVKREPILKYSLDCSAHHIVEQHVKAYAESLEETKQQLLEEMGGEEQAARLEAEIAGYRKEMERLKDLSQTQRESIRKQVDALLDNANITPAELRETAKQFLESRKSGFKVGLLFAGAKTQQEKQERLDKLTDALREQTSASVEWHLLELMKQWGKTEKIWSEEREQRLQASMPQISGDMLENSVKPDAVISGEYVLNYCRMLSADIKSLYRRAAMNAAEEMLADVAASAKVEQQRVVAALNALREQSAAMSRYMQLERD
;
A
#
# COMPACT_ATOMS: atom_id res chain seq x y z
N MET A 1 -19.04 5.43 -8.59
CA MET A 1 -18.86 5.92 -9.96
C MET A 1 -17.46 6.48 -10.03
N SER A 2 -16.54 5.72 -10.60
CA SER A 2 -15.14 6.11 -10.76
C SER A 2 -15.06 7.21 -11.81
N THR A 3 -14.64 8.40 -11.41
CA THR A 3 -14.27 9.46 -12.34
C THR A 3 -12.93 9.06 -12.95
N SER A 4 -13.00 8.35 -14.07
CA SER A 4 -11.83 8.16 -14.92
C SER A 4 -11.44 9.53 -15.46
N SER A 5 -10.32 10.07 -14.97
CA SER A 5 -9.65 11.19 -15.64
C SER A 5 -9.44 10.82 -17.10
N PRO A 6 -9.57 11.74 -18.04
CA PRO A 6 -9.36 11.46 -19.45
C PRO A 6 -7.90 11.00 -19.63
N VAL A 7 -7.71 9.74 -20.03
CA VAL A 7 -6.39 9.21 -20.36
C VAL A 7 -5.91 9.96 -21.62
N ILE A 8 -5.06 10.94 -21.40
CA ILE A 8 -4.37 11.64 -22.48
C ILE A 8 -3.44 10.61 -23.12
N GLN A 9 -3.71 10.23 -24.38
CA GLN A 9 -2.87 9.27 -25.10
C GLN A 9 -1.51 9.93 -25.37
N LEU A 10 -0.55 9.72 -24.45
CA LEU A 10 0.83 10.13 -24.66
C LEU A 10 1.41 9.37 -25.86
N ASN A 11 1.86 10.11 -26.85
CA ASN A 11 2.69 9.62 -27.93
C ASN A 11 4.12 10.13 -27.74
N THR A 12 5.08 9.61 -28.48
CA THR A 12 6.49 10.06 -28.42
C THR A 12 6.64 11.57 -28.60
N GLY A 13 5.80 12.20 -29.40
CA GLY A 13 5.80 13.64 -29.58
C GLY A 13 5.32 14.42 -28.34
N SER A 14 4.46 13.84 -27.49
CA SER A 14 4.05 14.45 -26.23
C SER A 14 5.15 14.35 -25.18
N LEU A 15 5.85 13.22 -25.10
CA LEU A 15 7.00 13.04 -24.22
C LEU A 15 8.17 13.95 -24.61
N GLN A 16 8.41 14.12 -25.91
CA GLN A 16 9.43 15.04 -26.40
C GLN A 16 9.11 16.49 -26.01
N ARG A 17 7.87 16.94 -26.20
CA ARG A 17 7.44 18.26 -25.75
C ARG A 17 7.56 18.44 -24.24
N LEU A 18 7.23 17.41 -23.47
CA LEU A 18 7.42 17.42 -22.02
C LEU A 18 8.89 17.61 -21.66
N GLN A 19 9.79 16.84 -22.27
CA GLN A 19 11.23 16.97 -22.04
C GLN A 19 11.74 18.38 -22.40
N GLU A 20 11.36 18.90 -23.57
CA GLU A 20 11.74 20.24 -24.04
C GLU A 20 11.20 21.33 -23.11
N SER A 21 9.96 21.20 -22.63
CA SER A 21 9.36 22.18 -21.70
C SER A 21 10.06 22.18 -20.36
N LEU A 22 10.32 21.00 -19.77
CA LEU A 22 11.00 20.86 -18.49
C LEU A 22 12.42 21.42 -18.55
N GLY A 23 13.18 21.14 -19.62
CA GLY A 23 14.50 21.72 -19.87
C GLY A 23 14.43 23.24 -20.08
N GLY A 24 13.41 23.72 -20.79
CA GLY A 24 13.16 25.16 -20.98
C GLY A 24 12.83 25.90 -19.67
N TRP A 25 12.28 25.23 -18.68
CA TRP A 25 12.01 25.75 -17.34
C TRP A 25 13.16 25.56 -16.37
N GLY A 26 14.29 24.96 -16.80
CA GLY A 26 15.48 24.75 -15.98
C GLY A 26 15.41 23.54 -15.05
N ASP A 27 14.43 22.66 -15.22
CA ASP A 27 14.35 21.39 -14.49
C ASP A 27 15.04 20.25 -15.27
N ASP A 28 16.37 20.30 -15.29
CA ASP A 28 17.20 19.32 -15.99
C ASP A 28 17.04 17.90 -15.46
N LYS A 29 16.65 17.74 -14.20
CA LYS A 29 16.41 16.43 -13.59
C LYS A 29 15.15 15.79 -14.17
N SER A 30 14.04 16.50 -14.15
CA SER A 30 12.77 16.03 -14.73
C SER A 30 12.87 15.89 -16.24
N ALA A 31 13.61 16.76 -16.92
CA ALA A 31 13.86 16.65 -18.37
C ALA A 31 14.65 15.36 -18.72
N ARG A 32 15.65 14.97 -17.91
CA ARG A 32 16.36 13.69 -18.07
C ARG A 32 15.42 12.51 -17.89
N LEU A 33 14.58 12.50 -16.84
CA LEU A 33 13.59 11.44 -16.62
C LEU A 33 12.60 11.32 -17.80
N ALA A 34 12.16 12.45 -18.36
CA ALA A 34 11.31 12.44 -19.55
C ALA A 34 12.06 11.89 -20.79
N GLY A 35 13.36 12.18 -20.92
CA GLY A 35 14.26 11.59 -21.94
C GLY A 35 14.38 10.07 -21.81
N ASP A 36 14.48 9.56 -20.58
CA ASP A 36 14.51 8.11 -20.32
C ASP A 36 13.21 7.43 -20.77
N LEU A 37 12.06 8.08 -20.55
CA LEU A 37 10.77 7.60 -21.06
C LEU A 37 10.71 7.60 -22.58
N LEU A 38 11.32 8.60 -23.25
CA LEU A 38 11.42 8.63 -24.70
C LEU A 38 12.27 7.45 -25.24
N ASN A 39 13.43 7.22 -24.64
CA ASN A 39 14.31 6.11 -24.99
C ASN A 39 13.59 4.76 -24.79
N LYS A 40 12.89 4.63 -23.66
CA LYS A 40 12.07 3.45 -23.38
C LYS A 40 10.95 3.25 -24.42
N ALA A 41 10.22 4.30 -24.74
CA ALA A 41 9.16 4.25 -25.76
C ALA A 41 9.72 3.82 -27.13
N ALA A 42 10.90 4.33 -27.52
CA ALA A 42 11.59 3.96 -28.77
C ALA A 42 12.08 2.51 -28.76
N ALA A 43 12.59 2.02 -27.63
CA ALA A 43 13.02 0.64 -27.47
C ALA A 43 11.84 -0.34 -27.57
N GLY A 44 10.66 0.05 -27.11
CA GLY A 44 9.44 -0.78 -27.11
C GLY A 44 9.61 -2.07 -26.32
N GLU A 45 10.47 -2.05 -25.30
CA GLU A 45 10.74 -3.16 -24.39
C GLU A 45 9.77 -3.16 -23.22
N MET A 46 9.29 -4.33 -22.84
CA MET A 46 8.46 -4.55 -21.64
C MET A 46 9.35 -4.79 -20.44
N THR A 47 9.38 -3.86 -19.51
CA THR A 47 10.17 -3.95 -18.28
C THR A 47 9.30 -4.42 -17.13
N ILE A 48 9.60 -5.59 -16.59
CA ILE A 48 8.93 -6.20 -15.45
C ILE A 48 9.86 -6.11 -14.24
N ALA A 49 9.53 -5.24 -13.28
CA ALA A 49 10.34 -5.03 -12.09
C ALA A 49 9.95 -5.99 -10.97
N PHE A 50 10.94 -6.62 -10.36
CA PHE A 50 10.81 -7.44 -9.15
C PHE A 50 11.19 -6.60 -7.94
N CYS A 51 10.22 -6.24 -7.14
CA CYS A 51 10.39 -5.51 -5.89
C CYS A 51 10.08 -6.40 -4.69
N GLY A 52 10.55 -6.03 -3.50
CA GLY A 52 10.24 -6.74 -2.26
C GLY A 52 11.41 -6.77 -1.30
N HIS A 53 11.19 -7.30 -0.11
CA HIS A 53 12.19 -7.44 0.93
C HIS A 53 13.43 -8.21 0.47
N PHE A 54 14.54 -7.99 1.16
CA PHE A 54 15.81 -8.63 0.82
C PHE A 54 15.70 -10.16 0.75
N SER A 55 15.09 -10.82 1.72
CA SER A 55 14.96 -12.28 1.82
C SER A 55 13.74 -12.87 1.12
N ALA A 56 12.95 -12.08 0.41
CA ALA A 56 11.72 -12.55 -0.26
C ALA A 56 11.99 -13.53 -1.42
N GLY A 57 13.24 -13.60 -1.91
CA GLY A 57 13.65 -14.55 -2.94
C GLY A 57 13.54 -14.02 -4.37
N LYS A 58 13.52 -12.70 -4.58
CA LYS A 58 13.46 -12.06 -5.91
C LYS A 58 14.46 -12.62 -6.91
N SER A 59 15.75 -12.53 -6.58
CA SER A 59 16.84 -13.01 -7.47
C SER A 59 16.77 -14.51 -7.74
N SER A 60 16.25 -15.31 -6.80
CA SER A 60 16.02 -16.74 -7.01
C SER A 60 14.90 -17.01 -8.00
N LEU A 61 13.78 -16.26 -7.91
CA LEU A 61 12.67 -16.32 -8.86
C LEU A 61 13.14 -15.90 -10.25
N ILE A 62 13.88 -14.79 -10.34
CA ILE A 62 14.44 -14.30 -11.61
C ILE A 62 15.39 -15.34 -12.22
N ASN A 63 16.31 -15.91 -11.46
CA ASN A 63 17.20 -16.97 -11.94
C ASN A 63 16.42 -18.19 -12.45
N SER A 64 15.36 -18.59 -11.75
CA SER A 64 14.49 -19.68 -12.17
C SER A 64 13.72 -19.37 -13.46
N LEU A 65 13.27 -18.12 -13.64
CA LEU A 65 12.65 -17.65 -14.90
C LEU A 65 13.66 -17.68 -16.05
N CYS A 66 14.90 -17.29 -15.79
CA CYS A 66 15.98 -17.33 -16.78
C CYS A 66 16.44 -18.75 -17.11
N GLY A 67 16.06 -19.76 -16.31
CA GLY A 67 16.51 -21.15 -16.45
C GLY A 67 17.98 -21.37 -16.11
N LYS A 68 18.65 -20.35 -15.55
CA LYS A 68 20.06 -20.35 -15.16
C LYS A 68 20.37 -19.30 -14.11
N LYS A 69 21.54 -19.39 -13.49
CA LYS A 69 22.00 -18.43 -12.50
C LYS A 69 22.60 -17.18 -13.17
N VAL A 70 21.78 -16.15 -13.38
CA VAL A 70 22.19 -14.85 -13.93
C VAL A 70 22.55 -13.88 -12.80
N LEU A 71 21.81 -13.94 -11.70
CA LEU A 71 22.00 -13.09 -10.52
C LEU A 71 22.67 -13.86 -9.38
N PRO A 72 23.55 -13.21 -8.59
CA PRO A 72 24.06 -13.83 -7.38
C PRO A 72 22.92 -14.07 -6.38
N SER A 73 22.84 -15.30 -5.86
CA SER A 73 21.92 -15.67 -4.78
C SER A 73 22.73 -15.80 -3.51
N SER A 74 22.85 -14.75 -2.72
CA SER A 74 23.59 -14.77 -1.45
C SER A 74 22.69 -14.31 -0.31
N PRO A 75 22.85 -14.87 0.91
CA PRO A 75 22.18 -14.32 2.10
C PRO A 75 22.77 -12.98 2.58
N VAL A 76 23.82 -12.48 1.95
CA VAL A 76 24.38 -11.14 2.20
C VAL A 76 23.77 -10.16 1.17
N PRO A 77 23.44 -8.91 1.55
CA PRO A 77 22.92 -7.91 0.62
C PRO A 77 23.90 -7.73 -0.57
N THR A 78 23.52 -8.29 -1.72
CA THR A 78 24.37 -8.29 -2.93
C THR A 78 23.78 -7.42 -4.04
N SER A 79 22.52 -7.00 -3.92
CA SER A 79 21.87 -6.12 -4.89
C SER A 79 21.69 -4.73 -4.28
N ALA A 80 22.78 -3.98 -4.22
CA ALA A 80 22.69 -2.54 -3.94
C ALA A 80 22.26 -1.76 -5.18
N ASN A 81 22.28 -2.39 -6.36
CA ASN A 81 22.06 -1.77 -7.67
C ASN A 81 20.89 -2.43 -8.40
N VAL A 82 20.30 -1.66 -9.29
CA VAL A 82 19.29 -2.16 -10.24
C VAL A 82 19.97 -3.01 -11.30
N VAL A 83 19.48 -4.22 -11.51
CA VAL A 83 19.99 -5.12 -12.56
C VAL A 83 18.89 -5.40 -13.58
N SER A 84 19.13 -5.03 -14.83
CA SER A 84 18.23 -5.29 -15.96
C SER A 84 18.74 -6.48 -16.78
N ILE A 85 17.88 -7.46 -17.02
CA ILE A 85 18.21 -8.73 -17.69
C ILE A 85 17.42 -8.81 -18.99
N ARG A 86 18.13 -9.06 -20.09
CA ARG A 86 17.59 -9.18 -21.45
C ARG A 86 18.01 -10.48 -22.11
N ASN A 87 17.25 -10.89 -23.12
CA ASN A 87 17.67 -11.98 -23.99
C ASN A 87 18.60 -11.46 -25.08
N GLY A 88 19.74 -12.12 -25.28
CA GLY A 88 20.71 -11.75 -26.32
C GLY A 88 22.03 -12.49 -26.18
N GLU A 89 23.04 -12.06 -26.92
CA GLU A 89 24.40 -12.58 -26.80
C GLU A 89 24.97 -12.26 -25.42
N PRO A 90 25.66 -13.22 -24.76
CA PRO A 90 26.16 -13.07 -23.41
C PRO A 90 27.13 -11.89 -23.23
N ARG A 91 26.72 -10.87 -22.46
CA ARG A 91 27.53 -9.69 -22.10
C ARG A 91 26.91 -8.96 -20.92
N ALA A 92 27.67 -8.10 -20.27
CA ALA A 92 27.15 -7.17 -19.27
C ALA A 92 27.71 -5.77 -19.48
N LEU A 93 26.90 -4.75 -19.20
CA LEU A 93 27.28 -3.35 -19.16
C LEU A 93 27.12 -2.83 -17.73
N ILE A 94 28.15 -2.20 -17.24
CA ILE A 94 28.22 -1.63 -15.89
C ILE A 94 28.21 -0.11 -16.00
N TYR A 95 27.24 0.54 -15.37
CA TYR A 95 27.10 1.99 -15.34
C TYR A 95 27.67 2.52 -14.01
N PRO A 96 28.76 3.29 -14.03
CA PRO A 96 29.32 3.87 -12.80
C PRO A 96 28.38 4.93 -12.20
N VAL A 97 28.48 5.14 -10.89
CA VAL A 97 27.82 6.26 -10.22
C VAL A 97 28.49 7.54 -10.69
N THR A 98 27.76 8.40 -11.38
CA THR A 98 28.24 9.77 -11.69
C THR A 98 27.74 10.71 -10.59
N PRO A 99 28.62 11.57 -10.02
CA PRO A 99 28.16 12.65 -9.14
C PRO A 99 27.14 13.54 -9.85
N GLU A 100 26.10 13.98 -9.15
CA GLU A 100 25.00 14.80 -9.72
C GLU A 100 25.48 16.06 -10.47
N GLU A 101 26.70 16.53 -10.23
CA GLU A 101 27.30 17.75 -10.80
C GLU A 101 28.28 17.49 -11.98
N ALA A 102 28.60 16.23 -12.31
CA ALA A 102 29.54 15.91 -13.37
C ALA A 102 28.83 15.63 -14.70
N ALA A 103 28.96 16.52 -15.67
CA ALA A 103 28.64 16.24 -17.08
C ALA A 103 29.83 15.48 -17.73
N PRO A 104 29.61 14.73 -18.81
CA PRO A 104 28.54 13.96 -19.37
C PRO A 104 28.61 12.47 -18.97
N GLU A 105 27.55 11.69 -19.25
CA GLU A 105 27.40 10.25 -18.97
C GLU A 105 28.71 9.47 -19.08
N ALA A 106 29.19 8.95 -17.95
CA ALA A 106 30.31 8.04 -17.98
C ALA A 106 29.94 6.84 -18.84
N LYS A 107 30.77 6.54 -19.84
CA LYS A 107 30.49 5.43 -20.76
C LYS A 107 30.40 4.13 -19.97
N PRO A 108 29.37 3.29 -20.24
CA PRO A 108 29.27 2.00 -19.60
C PRO A 108 30.51 1.15 -19.90
N GLN A 109 30.93 0.39 -18.91
CA GLN A 109 32.00 -0.59 -19.07
C GLN A 109 31.40 -1.93 -19.47
N GLU A 110 31.83 -2.48 -20.60
CA GLU A 110 31.48 -3.84 -20.99
C GLU A 110 32.38 -4.84 -20.26
N VAL A 111 31.76 -5.84 -19.63
CA VAL A 111 32.44 -6.91 -18.90
C VAL A 111 31.84 -8.27 -19.27
N SER A 112 32.62 -9.32 -19.05
CA SER A 112 32.13 -10.68 -19.21
C SER A 112 31.15 -11.07 -18.11
N LEU A 113 30.29 -12.07 -18.34
CA LEU A 113 29.36 -12.58 -17.33
C LEU A 113 30.10 -13.20 -16.13
N ASP A 114 31.30 -13.73 -16.32
CA ASP A 114 32.11 -14.32 -15.24
C ASP A 114 32.63 -13.23 -14.27
N GLU A 115 32.92 -12.04 -14.80
CA GLU A 115 33.38 -10.89 -13.99
C GLU A 115 32.21 -10.18 -13.29
N LEU A 116 30.98 -10.29 -13.80
CA LEU A 116 29.77 -9.64 -13.29
C LEU A 116 29.56 -9.85 -11.79
N TYR A 117 29.89 -11.04 -11.28
CA TYR A 117 29.72 -11.37 -9.87
C TYR A 117 30.48 -10.41 -8.93
N THR A 118 31.67 -9.98 -9.34
CA THR A 118 32.50 -9.04 -8.57
C THR A 118 31.87 -7.65 -8.50
N TYR A 119 31.21 -7.24 -9.57
CA TYR A 119 30.55 -5.94 -9.66
C TYR A 119 29.19 -5.90 -8.92
N CYS A 120 28.44 -6.98 -8.93
CA CYS A 120 27.17 -7.08 -8.19
C CYS A 120 27.35 -7.05 -6.66
N THR A 121 28.55 -7.36 -6.16
CA THR A 121 28.85 -7.37 -4.72
C THR A 121 29.37 -6.01 -4.19
N ASN A 122 29.81 -5.11 -5.06
CA ASN A 122 30.36 -3.78 -4.72
C ASN A 122 29.36 -2.64 -4.98
N GLY A 123 28.24 -2.65 -4.27
CA GLY A 123 27.08 -1.81 -4.54
C GLY A 123 27.25 -0.29 -4.51
N GLY A 124 28.35 0.24 -3.95
CA GLY A 124 28.56 1.69 -3.85
C GLY A 124 29.23 2.34 -5.05
N ALA A 125 29.78 1.56 -6.00
CA ALA A 125 30.58 2.09 -7.11
C ALA A 125 29.78 2.23 -8.43
N TYR A 126 28.59 1.62 -8.52
CA TYR A 126 27.84 1.51 -9.77
C TYR A 126 26.36 1.87 -9.56
N SER A 127 25.75 2.54 -10.54
CA SER A 127 24.36 2.96 -10.50
C SER A 127 23.40 1.85 -10.98
N SER A 128 23.78 1.15 -12.03
CA SER A 128 22.99 0.05 -12.60
C SER A 128 23.86 -0.92 -13.40
N VAL A 129 23.28 -2.11 -13.64
CA VAL A 129 23.91 -3.17 -14.39
C VAL A 129 22.91 -3.69 -15.43
N GLU A 130 23.32 -3.84 -16.68
CA GLU A 130 22.54 -4.48 -17.72
C GLU A 130 23.22 -5.78 -18.14
N VAL A 131 22.44 -6.85 -18.20
CA VAL A 131 22.90 -8.21 -18.52
C VAL A 131 22.15 -8.75 -19.71
N TRP A 132 22.87 -9.27 -20.69
CA TRP A 132 22.30 -10.06 -21.78
C TRP A 132 22.80 -11.49 -21.66
N ASP A 133 21.88 -12.42 -21.87
CA ASP A 133 22.18 -13.85 -21.94
C ASP A 133 21.07 -14.57 -22.70
N HIS A 134 21.30 -15.81 -23.12
CA HIS A 134 20.29 -16.62 -23.82
C HIS A 134 19.11 -16.97 -22.90
N ILE A 135 18.04 -16.17 -22.94
CA ILE A 135 16.83 -16.31 -22.10
C ILE A 135 15.60 -16.26 -23.02
N PRO A 136 15.22 -17.41 -23.60
CA PRO A 136 14.13 -17.45 -24.59
C PRO A 136 12.80 -16.90 -24.09
N LEU A 137 12.50 -17.02 -22.80
CA LEU A 137 11.29 -16.48 -22.16
C LEU A 137 11.10 -14.99 -22.44
N LEU A 138 12.18 -14.22 -22.50
CA LEU A 138 12.13 -12.76 -22.68
C LEU A 138 11.94 -12.36 -24.16
N GLY A 139 12.17 -13.27 -25.08
CA GLY A 139 12.15 -12.94 -26.49
C GLY A 139 13.10 -11.79 -26.84
N SER A 140 12.71 -10.94 -27.78
CA SER A 140 13.51 -9.77 -28.17
C SER A 140 13.07 -8.46 -27.48
N ARG A 141 12.07 -8.50 -26.61
CA ARG A 141 11.42 -7.29 -26.06
C ARG A 141 11.12 -7.35 -24.57
N GLY A 142 11.35 -8.47 -23.90
CA GLY A 142 11.18 -8.61 -22.46
C GLY A 142 12.43 -8.20 -21.69
N VAL A 143 12.25 -7.48 -20.59
CA VAL A 143 13.29 -7.11 -19.64
C VAL A 143 12.82 -7.49 -18.24
N LEU A 144 13.60 -8.29 -17.52
CA LEU A 144 13.42 -8.47 -16.08
C LEU A 144 14.34 -7.52 -15.34
N MET A 145 13.80 -6.86 -14.33
CA MET A 145 14.55 -5.90 -13.53
C MET A 145 14.53 -6.33 -12.07
N ASP A 146 15.70 -6.62 -11.52
CA ASP A 146 15.89 -6.84 -10.07
C ASP A 146 16.16 -5.51 -9.37
N THR A 147 15.39 -5.20 -8.33
CA THR A 147 15.57 -3.97 -7.56
C THR A 147 16.19 -4.27 -6.21
N PRO A 148 16.91 -3.30 -5.60
CA PRO A 148 17.34 -3.41 -4.21
C PRO A 148 16.19 -3.78 -3.27
N GLY A 149 16.51 -4.42 -2.13
CA GLY A 149 15.52 -4.74 -1.10
C GLY A 149 14.96 -3.47 -0.46
N VAL A 150 13.64 -3.44 -0.25
CA VAL A 150 12.91 -2.27 0.28
C VAL A 150 13.14 -2.02 1.78
N ASP A 151 13.82 -2.91 2.48
CA ASP A 151 14.15 -2.79 3.92
C ASP A 151 15.43 -2.00 4.19
N SER A 152 16.13 -1.56 3.16
CA SER A 152 17.37 -0.81 3.34
C SER A 152 17.05 0.55 3.95
N THR A 153 17.67 0.83 5.09
CA THR A 153 17.66 2.16 5.72
C THR A 153 18.57 3.16 4.99
N ASP A 154 19.21 2.72 3.93
CA ASP A 154 20.10 3.54 3.12
C ASP A 154 19.27 4.30 2.06
N ASP A 155 19.32 5.63 2.11
CA ASP A 155 18.64 6.53 1.16
C ASP A 155 19.02 6.24 -0.30
N SER A 156 20.22 5.73 -0.55
CA SER A 156 20.68 5.36 -1.90
C SER A 156 19.88 4.20 -2.49
N HIS A 157 19.53 3.21 -1.68
CA HIS A 157 18.71 2.06 -2.11
C HIS A 157 17.26 2.46 -2.36
N GLN A 158 16.70 3.37 -1.57
CA GLN A 158 15.36 3.89 -1.82
C GLN A 158 15.32 4.68 -3.14
N LYS A 159 16.28 5.55 -3.38
CA LYS A 159 16.40 6.29 -4.64
C LYS A 159 16.56 5.35 -5.83
N ALA A 160 17.40 4.31 -5.73
CA ALA A 160 17.58 3.31 -6.78
C ALA A 160 16.28 2.54 -7.09
N THR A 161 15.52 2.17 -6.05
CA THR A 161 14.22 1.51 -6.22
C THR A 161 13.20 2.43 -6.89
N HIS A 162 13.13 3.70 -6.52
CA HIS A 162 12.26 4.69 -7.17
C HIS A 162 12.64 4.90 -8.65
N SER A 163 13.93 5.01 -8.96
CA SER A 163 14.40 5.13 -10.36
C SER A 163 14.06 3.88 -11.18
N ALA A 164 14.19 2.69 -10.59
CA ALA A 164 13.80 1.43 -11.24
C ALA A 164 12.29 1.39 -11.53
N LEU A 165 11.47 1.80 -10.57
CA LEU A 165 10.02 1.84 -10.71
C LEU A 165 9.56 2.86 -11.75
N HIS A 166 10.30 3.95 -11.95
CA HIS A 166 10.02 4.92 -13.01
C HIS A 166 10.04 4.27 -14.40
N LEU A 167 11.00 3.39 -14.67
CA LEU A 167 11.15 2.68 -15.93
C LEU A 167 10.40 1.34 -16.01
N ALA A 168 9.85 0.84 -14.91
CA ALA A 168 9.05 -0.38 -14.91
C ALA A 168 7.70 -0.17 -15.60
N ASP A 169 7.25 -1.15 -16.37
CA ASP A 169 5.90 -1.18 -16.96
C ASP A 169 4.92 -1.93 -16.07
N THR A 170 5.44 -2.90 -15.36
CA THR A 170 4.69 -3.75 -14.44
C THR A 170 5.57 -4.08 -13.26
N VAL A 171 4.98 -4.15 -12.09
CA VAL A 171 5.68 -4.49 -10.84
C VAL A 171 5.19 -5.85 -10.32
N LEU A 172 6.11 -6.78 -10.12
CA LEU A 172 5.90 -7.98 -9.33
C LEU A 172 6.44 -7.72 -7.93
N TYR A 173 5.54 -7.56 -6.97
CA TYR A 173 5.90 -7.38 -5.57
C TYR A 173 6.01 -8.73 -4.87
N VAL A 174 7.24 -9.15 -4.57
CA VAL A 174 7.55 -10.45 -3.99
C VAL A 174 7.67 -10.34 -2.48
N MET A 175 6.89 -11.13 -1.77
CA MET A 175 6.86 -11.21 -0.31
C MET A 175 7.13 -12.65 0.12
N ASP A 176 7.80 -12.86 1.25
CA ASP A 176 7.91 -14.20 1.82
C ASP A 176 6.64 -14.57 2.61
N TYR A 177 6.36 -15.86 2.69
CA TYR A 177 5.17 -16.44 3.31
C TYR A 177 4.89 -15.92 4.73
N ASN A 178 5.92 -15.72 5.57
CA ASN A 178 5.74 -15.39 6.98
C ASN A 178 5.41 -13.90 7.21
N HIS A 179 5.84 -13.01 6.31
CA HIS A 179 5.80 -11.57 6.53
C HIS A 179 4.81 -10.82 5.61
N VAL A 180 4.00 -11.53 4.81
CA VAL A 180 3.06 -10.91 3.85
C VAL A 180 2.19 -9.84 4.51
N GLN A 181 1.69 -10.12 5.71
CA GLN A 181 0.77 -9.22 6.42
C GLN A 181 1.47 -8.25 7.38
N SER A 182 2.81 -8.11 7.28
CA SER A 182 3.51 -7.09 8.07
C SER A 182 3.09 -5.69 7.62
N GLU A 183 3.07 -4.74 8.54
CA GLU A 183 2.70 -3.36 8.26
C GLU A 183 3.57 -2.75 7.16
N ASN A 184 4.89 -3.01 7.18
CA ASN A 184 5.82 -2.54 6.17
C ASN A 184 5.48 -3.06 4.77
N ASN A 185 5.16 -4.37 4.65
CA ASN A 185 4.78 -4.95 3.36
C ASN A 185 3.46 -4.37 2.83
N LEU A 186 2.47 -4.21 3.70
CA LEU A 186 1.17 -3.65 3.31
C LEU A 186 1.28 -2.17 2.95
N ALA A 187 2.07 -1.39 3.68
CA ALA A 187 2.34 0.02 3.38
C ALA A 187 3.07 0.19 2.05
N PHE A 188 4.10 -0.64 1.79
CA PHE A 188 4.82 -0.59 0.53
C PHE A 188 3.96 -1.06 -0.64
N ALA A 189 3.18 -2.13 -0.49
CA ALA A 189 2.21 -2.55 -1.50
C ALA A 189 1.19 -1.44 -1.81
N LYS A 190 0.76 -0.70 -0.78
CA LYS A 190 -0.12 0.46 -0.95
C LYS A 190 0.56 1.57 -1.75
N SER A 191 1.80 1.90 -1.46
CA SER A 191 2.54 2.92 -2.22
C SER A 191 2.72 2.54 -3.70
N LEU A 192 3.01 1.26 -3.99
CA LEU A 192 3.08 0.74 -5.35
C LEU A 192 1.72 0.83 -6.08
N SER A 193 0.65 0.47 -5.37
CA SER A 193 -0.71 0.57 -5.89
C SER A 193 -1.10 2.02 -6.21
N ASP A 194 -0.70 2.97 -5.36
CA ASP A 194 -1.00 4.40 -5.54
C ASP A 194 -0.22 5.03 -6.70
N TRP A 195 0.90 4.44 -7.10
CA TRP A 195 1.61 4.85 -8.30
C TRP A 195 0.80 4.61 -9.58
N GLY A 196 -0.16 3.68 -9.53
CA GLY A 196 -1.08 3.41 -10.63
C GLY A 196 -0.56 2.46 -11.72
N LYS A 197 0.65 1.93 -11.59
CA LYS A 197 1.18 0.91 -12.51
C LYS A 197 0.59 -0.47 -12.24
N PRO A 198 0.49 -1.37 -13.25
CA PRO A 198 0.02 -2.73 -13.03
C PRO A 198 0.86 -3.44 -11.97
N LEU A 199 0.22 -3.89 -10.90
CA LEU A 199 0.84 -4.50 -9.72
C LEU A 199 0.39 -5.95 -9.59
N TYR A 200 1.34 -6.87 -9.52
CA TYR A 200 1.13 -8.29 -9.23
C TYR A 200 1.78 -8.63 -7.89
N LEU A 201 1.02 -9.26 -7.02
CA LEU A 201 1.51 -9.69 -5.71
C LEU A 201 1.94 -11.14 -5.77
N VAL A 202 3.13 -11.45 -5.30
CA VAL A 202 3.70 -12.80 -5.29
C VAL A 202 4.10 -13.18 -3.87
N VAL A 203 3.42 -14.17 -3.30
CA VAL A 203 3.79 -14.78 -2.01
C VAL A 203 4.69 -15.97 -2.30
N ASN A 204 5.97 -15.82 -1.99
CA ASN A 204 6.98 -16.84 -2.19
C ASN A 204 7.22 -17.65 -0.92
N GLN A 205 7.89 -18.79 -1.06
CA GLN A 205 8.28 -19.69 0.05
C GLN A 205 7.08 -20.33 0.75
N ILE A 206 6.03 -20.68 -0.01
CA ILE A 206 4.86 -21.38 0.53
C ILE A 206 5.17 -22.82 1.01
N ASP A 207 6.37 -23.34 0.76
CA ASP A 207 6.91 -24.55 1.38
C ASP A 207 6.94 -24.47 2.92
N LYS A 208 6.86 -23.27 3.48
CA LYS A 208 6.73 -23.03 4.92
C LYS A 208 5.32 -23.26 5.46
N HIS A 209 4.32 -23.36 4.58
CA HIS A 209 2.94 -23.57 4.98
C HIS A 209 2.72 -24.92 5.66
N ARG A 210 1.83 -24.96 6.64
CA ARG A 210 1.48 -26.15 7.38
C ARG A 210 -0.04 -26.30 7.47
N ASP A 211 -0.62 -27.09 6.58
CA ASP A 211 -2.06 -27.36 6.53
C ASP A 211 -2.66 -27.87 7.86
N ARG A 212 -1.82 -28.48 8.71
CA ARG A 212 -2.26 -28.95 10.04
C ARG A 212 -2.56 -27.81 11.02
N GLU A 213 -1.96 -26.64 10.80
CA GLU A 213 -2.12 -25.46 11.66
C GLU A 213 -3.24 -24.56 11.11
N LEU A 214 -3.27 -24.36 9.81
CA LEU A 214 -4.21 -23.50 9.09
C LEU A 214 -4.39 -24.06 7.69
N SER A 215 -5.62 -24.13 7.16
CA SER A 215 -5.80 -24.51 5.75
C SER A 215 -5.27 -23.43 4.81
N PHE A 216 -4.75 -23.81 3.65
CA PHE A 216 -4.22 -22.87 2.69
C PHE A 216 -5.27 -21.89 2.18
N GLU A 217 -6.51 -22.35 1.99
CA GLU A 217 -7.63 -21.48 1.61
C GLU A 217 -7.90 -20.40 2.65
N HIS A 218 -7.79 -20.73 3.93
CA HIS A 218 -8.00 -19.76 5.00
C HIS A 218 -6.85 -18.74 5.04
N TYR A 219 -5.59 -19.20 4.92
CA TYR A 219 -4.43 -18.31 4.80
C TYR A 219 -4.56 -17.35 3.62
N ARG A 220 -4.92 -17.87 2.45
CA ARG A 220 -5.15 -17.06 1.25
C ARG A 220 -6.23 -16.00 1.47
N ALA A 221 -7.36 -16.38 2.05
CA ALA A 221 -8.45 -15.46 2.35
C ALA A 221 -8.04 -14.37 3.34
N GLU A 222 -7.22 -14.69 4.34
CA GLU A 222 -6.67 -13.70 5.28
C GLU A 222 -5.74 -12.70 4.59
N VAL A 223 -4.86 -13.17 3.69
CA VAL A 223 -3.95 -12.33 2.90
C VAL A 223 -4.74 -11.41 1.97
N GLU A 224 -5.71 -11.94 1.22
CA GLU A 224 -6.59 -11.14 0.35
C GLU A 224 -7.37 -10.07 1.15
N ALA A 225 -7.89 -10.46 2.32
CA ALA A 225 -8.58 -9.54 3.22
C ALA A 225 -7.67 -8.44 3.77
N ALA A 226 -6.39 -8.74 4.03
CA ALA A 226 -5.41 -7.76 4.47
C ALA A 226 -5.16 -6.69 3.39
N PHE A 227 -4.88 -7.09 2.15
CA PHE A 227 -4.70 -6.15 1.04
C PHE A 227 -5.96 -5.33 0.76
N LYS A 228 -7.14 -5.95 0.83
CA LYS A 228 -8.41 -5.24 0.68
C LYS A 228 -8.63 -4.18 1.77
N ARG A 229 -8.29 -4.49 3.03
CA ARG A 229 -8.38 -3.51 4.14
C ARG A 229 -7.45 -2.32 3.95
N TRP A 230 -6.28 -2.55 3.35
CA TRP A 230 -5.31 -1.50 3.02
C TRP A 230 -5.61 -0.79 1.70
N GLN A 231 -6.69 -1.17 1.02
CA GLN A 231 -7.09 -0.59 -0.28
C GLN A 231 -5.97 -0.70 -1.32
N VAL A 232 -5.25 -1.81 -1.32
CA VAL A 232 -4.25 -2.12 -2.33
C VAL A 232 -4.96 -2.67 -3.56
N HIS A 233 -4.79 -2.01 -4.69
CA HIS A 233 -5.27 -2.48 -6.00
C HIS A 233 -4.15 -3.27 -6.67
N TYR A 234 -4.45 -4.47 -7.11
CA TYR A 234 -3.51 -5.36 -7.80
C TYR A 234 -4.24 -6.21 -8.84
N GLU A 235 -3.51 -6.64 -9.86
CA GLU A 235 -4.05 -7.45 -10.96
C GLU A 235 -4.27 -8.90 -10.53
N SER A 236 -3.31 -9.48 -9.81
CA SER A 236 -3.47 -10.81 -9.24
C SER A 236 -2.55 -11.04 -8.04
N LEU A 237 -2.93 -12.02 -7.20
CA LEU A 237 -2.16 -12.51 -6.07
C LEU A 237 -1.79 -13.98 -6.35
N LEU A 238 -0.51 -14.26 -6.43
CA LEU A 238 0.06 -15.57 -6.79
C LEU A 238 0.90 -16.14 -5.66
N PHE A 239 0.85 -17.44 -5.50
CA PHE A 239 1.55 -18.18 -4.45
C PHE A 239 2.57 -19.14 -5.06
N THR A 240 3.81 -19.13 -4.57
CA THR A 240 4.86 -19.95 -5.20
C THR A 240 5.92 -20.43 -4.23
N THR A 241 6.62 -21.48 -4.63
CA THR A 241 7.87 -21.94 -4.03
C THR A 241 8.73 -22.60 -5.11
N LEU A 242 10.05 -22.36 -5.03
CA LEU A 242 11.03 -23.04 -5.88
C LEU A 242 11.61 -24.30 -5.22
N LYS A 243 11.43 -24.49 -3.90
CA LYS A 243 11.95 -25.64 -3.17
C LYS A 243 11.12 -26.89 -3.37
N GLU A 244 9.82 -26.74 -3.49
CA GLU A 244 8.85 -27.82 -3.65
C GLU A 244 8.04 -27.60 -4.93
N PRO A 245 8.57 -27.94 -6.12
CA PRO A 245 7.87 -27.72 -7.39
C PRO A 245 6.49 -28.37 -7.46
N GLU A 246 6.32 -29.54 -6.83
CA GLU A 246 5.07 -30.31 -6.79
C GLU A 246 4.13 -29.90 -5.66
N HIS A 247 4.43 -28.80 -4.95
CA HIS A 247 3.55 -28.30 -3.90
C HIS A 247 2.14 -28.01 -4.46
N PRO A 248 1.05 -28.50 -3.84
CA PRO A 248 -0.30 -28.48 -4.44
C PRO A 248 -0.82 -27.07 -4.76
N TYR A 249 -0.32 -26.06 -4.09
CA TYR A 249 -0.72 -24.67 -4.29
C TYR A 249 0.33 -23.84 -5.05
N ASN A 250 1.37 -24.48 -5.60
CA ASN A 250 2.43 -23.79 -6.31
C ASN A 250 1.94 -23.28 -7.67
N GLN A 251 1.95 -21.99 -7.86
CA GLN A 251 1.54 -21.30 -9.08
C GLN A 251 2.74 -20.83 -9.92
N TRP A 252 3.90 -21.47 -9.77
CA TRP A 252 5.11 -21.10 -10.51
C TRP A 252 4.90 -21.08 -12.02
N LYS A 253 4.21 -22.09 -12.55
CA LYS A 253 3.89 -22.15 -13.99
C LYS A 253 3.01 -20.96 -14.43
N GLN A 254 2.05 -20.58 -13.61
CA GLN A 254 1.19 -19.42 -13.89
C GLN A 254 2.00 -18.11 -13.90
N ILE A 255 3.03 -17.98 -13.04
CA ILE A 255 3.93 -16.82 -13.06
C ILE A 255 4.74 -16.78 -14.36
N GLN A 256 5.24 -17.93 -14.83
CA GLN A 256 5.96 -18.01 -16.11
C GLN A 256 5.04 -17.64 -17.29
N GLU A 257 3.83 -18.18 -17.32
CA GLU A 257 2.81 -17.87 -18.34
C GLU A 257 2.42 -16.38 -18.30
N LEU A 258 2.21 -15.82 -17.11
CA LEU A 258 1.93 -14.39 -16.91
C LEU A 258 3.04 -13.51 -17.51
N ILE A 259 4.31 -13.79 -17.21
CA ILE A 259 5.43 -13.01 -17.74
C ILE A 259 5.49 -13.09 -19.27
N ALA A 260 5.31 -14.28 -19.83
CA ALA A 260 5.24 -14.46 -21.28
C ALA A 260 4.07 -13.67 -21.90
N GLU A 261 2.90 -13.70 -21.27
CA GLU A 261 1.72 -12.97 -21.69
C GLU A 261 1.92 -11.45 -21.64
N LEU A 262 2.50 -10.92 -20.56
CA LEU A 262 2.83 -9.50 -20.42
C LEU A 262 3.76 -9.02 -21.52
N ILE A 263 4.79 -9.80 -21.86
CA ILE A 263 5.72 -9.48 -22.94
C ILE A 263 5.03 -9.48 -24.31
N VAL A 264 4.13 -10.43 -24.55
CA VAL A 264 3.34 -10.50 -25.81
C VAL A 264 2.37 -9.31 -25.90
N LYS A 265 1.68 -8.99 -24.80
CA LYS A 265 0.69 -7.90 -24.72
C LYS A 265 1.31 -6.54 -24.33
N ARG A 266 2.61 -6.36 -24.51
CA ARG A 266 3.36 -5.20 -24.01
C ARG A 266 2.84 -3.84 -24.45
N GLU A 267 2.34 -3.70 -25.68
CA GLU A 267 2.02 -2.39 -26.27
C GLU A 267 1.03 -1.54 -25.43
N PRO A 268 -0.15 -2.06 -25.05
CA PRO A 268 -1.06 -1.30 -24.21
C PRO A 268 -0.51 -1.04 -22.80
N ILE A 269 0.26 -1.98 -22.24
CA ILE A 269 0.85 -1.85 -20.90
C ILE A 269 1.94 -0.79 -20.91
N LEU A 270 2.84 -0.83 -21.90
CA LEU A 270 3.90 0.18 -22.08
C LEU A 270 3.31 1.58 -22.20
N LYS A 271 2.28 1.72 -23.05
CA LYS A 271 1.60 3.01 -23.23
C LYS A 271 1.01 3.54 -21.94
N TYR A 272 0.33 2.69 -21.18
CA TYR A 272 -0.25 3.06 -19.89
C TYR A 272 0.83 3.42 -18.84
N SER A 273 1.90 2.64 -18.76
CA SER A 273 2.98 2.89 -17.80
C SER A 273 3.76 4.17 -18.10
N LEU A 274 3.96 4.48 -19.40
CA LEU A 274 4.57 5.75 -19.82
C LEU A 274 3.71 6.95 -19.39
N ASP A 275 2.38 6.83 -19.52
CA ASP A 275 1.43 7.85 -19.08
C ASP A 275 1.52 8.08 -17.57
N CYS A 276 1.49 7.02 -16.76
CA CYS A 276 1.66 7.10 -15.32
C CYS A 276 3.00 7.76 -14.91
N SER A 277 4.10 7.37 -15.58
CA SER A 277 5.42 7.95 -15.28
C SER A 277 5.52 9.42 -15.68
N ALA A 278 4.93 9.81 -16.82
CA ALA A 278 4.92 11.20 -17.25
C ALA A 278 4.10 12.09 -16.29
N HIS A 279 2.95 11.62 -15.82
CA HIS A 279 2.17 12.32 -14.81
C HIS A 279 2.97 12.53 -13.53
N HIS A 280 3.66 11.49 -13.06
CA HIS A 280 4.50 11.59 -11.87
C HIS A 280 5.63 12.61 -12.02
N ILE A 281 6.28 12.68 -13.20
CA ILE A 281 7.30 13.72 -13.47
C ILE A 281 6.69 15.12 -13.35
N VAL A 282 5.52 15.33 -13.96
CA VAL A 282 4.84 16.64 -13.91
C VAL A 282 4.49 17.02 -12.47
N GLU A 283 3.96 16.09 -11.69
CA GLU A 283 3.64 16.32 -10.26
C GLU A 283 4.88 16.71 -9.46
N GLN A 284 6.01 16.03 -9.68
CA GLN A 284 7.28 16.35 -9.02
C GLN A 284 7.81 17.71 -9.46
N HIS A 285 7.73 18.02 -10.75
CA HIS A 285 8.11 19.34 -11.27
C HIS A 285 7.29 20.47 -10.64
N VAL A 286 5.96 20.33 -10.64
CA VAL A 286 5.06 21.32 -10.05
C VAL A 286 5.37 21.54 -8.56
N LYS A 287 5.64 20.46 -7.84
CA LYS A 287 6.03 20.54 -6.43
C LYS A 287 7.36 21.28 -6.26
N ALA A 288 8.40 20.92 -7.02
CA ALA A 288 9.72 21.56 -6.95
C ALA A 288 9.64 23.04 -7.38
N TYR A 289 8.86 23.35 -8.41
CA TYR A 289 8.63 24.73 -8.86
C TYR A 289 7.96 25.58 -7.78
N ALA A 290 6.95 25.02 -7.09
CA ALA A 290 6.32 25.70 -5.97
C ALA A 290 7.30 26.02 -4.82
N GLU A 291 8.30 25.15 -4.61
CA GLU A 291 9.36 25.36 -3.62
C GLU A 291 10.38 26.42 -4.07
N SER A 292 10.69 26.52 -5.38
CA SER A 292 11.70 27.45 -5.92
C SER A 292 11.24 28.91 -6.05
N LEU A 293 9.93 29.15 -5.93
CA LEU A 293 9.35 30.49 -6.03
C LEU A 293 9.59 31.37 -4.78
N GLU A 294 10.25 30.86 -3.75
CA GLU A 294 10.42 31.57 -2.48
C GLU A 294 11.27 32.84 -2.61
N GLU A 295 12.30 32.86 -3.48
CA GLU A 295 13.11 34.06 -3.76
C GLU A 295 12.30 35.17 -4.45
N THR A 296 11.45 34.78 -5.41
CA THR A 296 10.58 35.75 -6.10
C THR A 296 9.55 36.33 -5.16
N LYS A 297 9.07 35.52 -4.19
CA LYS A 297 8.14 35.97 -3.15
C LYS A 297 8.79 36.98 -2.19
N GLN A 298 10.05 36.79 -1.85
CA GLN A 298 10.78 37.69 -0.98
C GLN A 298 10.93 39.10 -1.59
N GLN A 299 11.23 39.17 -2.89
CA GLN A 299 11.26 40.43 -3.63
C GLN A 299 9.89 41.15 -3.64
N LEU A 300 8.80 40.38 -3.82
CA LEU A 300 7.46 40.92 -3.78
C LEU A 300 7.05 41.41 -2.37
N LEU A 301 7.54 40.76 -1.31
CA LEU A 301 7.35 41.18 0.08
C LEU A 301 8.03 42.55 0.35
N GLU A 302 9.23 42.77 -0.19
CA GLU A 302 9.93 44.04 -0.10
C GLU A 302 9.15 45.16 -0.84
N GLU A 303 8.53 44.83 -2.00
CA GLU A 303 7.67 45.76 -2.74
C GLU A 303 6.38 46.14 -1.99
N MET A 304 5.95 45.35 -0.99
CA MET A 304 4.69 45.57 -0.24
C MET A 304 4.73 46.70 0.77
N GLY A 305 5.81 47.49 0.84
CA GLY A 305 5.82 48.74 1.60
C GLY A 305 6.71 48.78 2.85
N GLY A 306 7.80 48.05 2.85
CA GLY A 306 8.80 48.01 3.90
C GLY A 306 8.68 46.80 4.84
N GLU A 307 9.74 46.53 5.60
CA GLU A 307 9.85 45.31 6.42
C GLU A 307 8.66 45.09 7.39
N GLU A 308 8.16 46.15 8.03
CA GLU A 308 7.08 46.00 9.01
C GLU A 308 5.71 45.70 8.33
N GLN A 309 5.45 46.35 7.21
CA GLN A 309 4.21 46.13 6.45
C GLN A 309 4.25 44.80 5.71
N ALA A 310 5.41 44.43 5.14
CA ALA A 310 5.64 43.14 4.52
C ALA A 310 5.49 42.01 5.56
N ALA A 311 6.05 42.16 6.74
CA ALA A 311 5.94 41.16 7.80
C ALA A 311 4.48 40.98 8.27
N ARG A 312 3.68 42.04 8.34
CA ARG A 312 2.24 41.92 8.67
C ARG A 312 1.47 41.18 7.58
N LEU A 313 1.69 41.54 6.31
CA LEU A 313 1.06 40.90 5.16
C LEU A 313 1.51 39.44 5.04
N GLU A 314 2.79 39.16 5.25
CA GLU A 314 3.35 37.78 5.29
C GLU A 314 2.72 36.95 6.40
N ALA A 315 2.60 37.50 7.62
CA ALA A 315 1.95 36.82 8.72
C ALA A 315 0.47 36.51 8.43
N GLU A 316 -0.23 37.42 7.77
CA GLU A 316 -1.63 37.23 7.39
C GLU A 316 -1.78 36.18 6.29
N ILE A 317 -0.93 36.24 5.25
CA ILE A 317 -0.86 35.23 4.20
C ILE A 317 -0.48 33.87 4.78
N ALA A 318 0.54 33.81 5.63
CA ALA A 318 0.97 32.56 6.28
C ALA A 318 -0.16 31.97 7.14
N GLY A 319 -0.94 32.82 7.81
CA GLY A 319 -2.14 32.43 8.55
C GLY A 319 -3.18 31.77 7.65
N TYR A 320 -3.50 32.40 6.53
CA TYR A 320 -4.47 31.87 5.57
C TYR A 320 -3.97 30.59 4.88
N ARG A 321 -2.67 30.51 4.55
CA ARG A 321 -2.06 29.27 4.01
C ARG A 321 -2.14 28.10 4.97
N LYS A 322 -1.75 28.33 6.21
CA LYS A 322 -1.81 27.31 7.26
C LYS A 322 -3.25 26.83 7.45
N GLU A 323 -4.21 27.76 7.38
CA GLU A 323 -5.61 27.41 7.46
C GLU A 323 -6.09 26.62 6.23
N MET A 324 -5.65 26.98 5.02
CA MET A 324 -5.96 26.22 3.80
C MET A 324 -5.39 24.80 3.85
N GLU A 325 -4.13 24.63 4.27
CA GLU A 325 -3.54 23.31 4.44
C GLU A 325 -4.29 22.50 5.50
N ARG A 326 -4.57 23.11 6.64
CA ARG A 326 -5.39 22.48 7.68
C ARG A 326 -6.74 22.01 7.14
N LEU A 327 -7.39 22.84 6.32
CA LEU A 327 -8.69 22.54 5.75
C LEU A 327 -8.64 21.49 4.64
N LYS A 328 -7.56 21.44 3.85
CA LYS A 328 -7.36 20.38 2.84
C LYS A 328 -7.26 19.00 3.49
N ASP A 329 -6.45 18.91 4.54
CA ASP A 329 -6.13 17.64 5.19
C ASP A 329 -7.07 17.31 6.35
N LEU A 330 -8.00 18.23 6.68
CA LEU A 330 -8.84 18.12 7.87
C LEU A 330 -9.59 16.80 7.93
N SER A 331 -10.25 16.42 6.85
CA SER A 331 -11.02 15.17 6.80
C SER A 331 -10.12 13.94 6.94
N GLN A 332 -8.94 13.93 6.30
CA GLN A 332 -7.98 12.85 6.42
C GLN A 332 -7.38 12.76 7.82
N THR A 333 -6.97 13.90 8.36
CA THR A 333 -6.43 13.98 9.73
C THR A 333 -7.44 13.50 10.77
N GLN A 334 -8.70 13.92 10.62
CA GLN A 334 -9.78 13.46 11.50
C GLN A 334 -10.06 11.96 11.33
N ARG A 335 -10.02 11.45 10.11
CA ARG A 335 -10.14 10.02 9.82
C ARG A 335 -9.06 9.21 10.53
N GLU A 336 -7.80 9.63 10.46
CA GLU A 336 -6.68 8.96 11.10
C GLU A 336 -6.78 9.05 12.63
N SER A 337 -7.18 10.21 13.14
CA SER A 337 -7.36 10.43 14.58
C SER A 337 -8.43 9.52 15.14
N ILE A 338 -9.63 9.52 14.56
CA ILE A 338 -10.74 8.69 15.05
C ILE A 338 -10.43 7.20 14.91
N ARG A 339 -9.78 6.80 13.81
CA ARG A 339 -9.33 5.43 13.62
C ARG A 339 -8.40 4.96 14.73
N LYS A 340 -7.36 5.76 15.05
CA LYS A 340 -6.43 5.45 16.14
C LYS A 340 -7.14 5.30 17.48
N GLN A 341 -8.12 6.16 17.77
CA GLN A 341 -8.89 6.11 19.01
C GLN A 341 -9.79 4.86 19.06
N VAL A 342 -10.46 4.51 17.95
CA VAL A 342 -11.26 3.29 17.84
C VAL A 342 -10.39 2.05 17.99
N ASP A 343 -9.24 2.00 17.34
CA ASP A 343 -8.30 0.90 17.44
C ASP A 343 -7.80 0.72 18.88
N ALA A 344 -7.38 1.80 19.53
CA ALA A 344 -6.92 1.77 20.92
C ALA A 344 -8.01 1.31 21.89
N LEU A 345 -9.25 1.73 21.69
CA LEU A 345 -10.39 1.29 22.49
C LEU A 345 -10.61 -0.23 22.33
N LEU A 346 -10.66 -0.70 21.09
CA LEU A 346 -10.91 -2.10 20.78
C LEU A 346 -9.75 -2.99 21.26
N ASP A 347 -8.50 -2.55 21.11
CA ASP A 347 -7.35 -3.33 21.55
C ASP A 347 -7.34 -3.55 23.05
N ASN A 348 -7.72 -2.52 23.83
CA ASN A 348 -7.82 -2.60 25.28
C ASN A 348 -9.06 -3.37 25.78
N ALA A 349 -10.08 -3.58 24.93
CA ALA A 349 -11.30 -4.26 25.34
C ALA A 349 -11.06 -5.75 25.59
N ASN A 350 -11.43 -6.22 26.78
CA ASN A 350 -11.38 -7.64 27.17
C ASN A 350 -12.75 -8.30 26.91
N ILE A 351 -12.94 -8.80 25.69
CA ILE A 351 -14.21 -9.45 25.25
C ILE A 351 -14.35 -10.85 25.82
N THR A 352 -13.24 -11.56 26.12
CA THR A 352 -13.28 -12.94 26.59
C THR A 352 -12.59 -13.10 27.95
N PRO A 353 -13.16 -12.56 29.04
CA PRO A 353 -12.64 -12.75 30.40
C PRO A 353 -12.68 -14.23 30.82
N ALA A 354 -12.09 -14.56 31.95
CA ALA A 354 -11.95 -15.95 32.40
C ALA A 354 -13.28 -16.70 32.50
N GLU A 355 -14.33 -16.06 33.00
CA GLU A 355 -15.67 -16.64 33.18
C GLU A 355 -16.32 -16.99 31.85
N LEU A 356 -16.15 -16.12 30.85
CA LEU A 356 -16.68 -16.35 29.50
C LEU A 356 -15.93 -17.48 28.79
N ARG A 357 -14.63 -17.66 29.06
CA ARG A 357 -13.84 -18.79 28.54
C ARG A 357 -14.36 -20.14 29.06
N GLU A 358 -14.83 -20.19 30.29
CA GLU A 358 -15.44 -21.41 30.82
C GLU A 358 -16.79 -21.70 30.14
N THR A 359 -17.61 -20.67 29.88
CA THR A 359 -18.85 -20.80 29.11
C THR A 359 -18.57 -21.24 27.67
N ALA A 360 -17.54 -20.67 27.04
CA ALA A 360 -17.09 -21.09 25.70
C ALA A 360 -16.62 -22.55 25.69
N LYS A 361 -15.90 -23.00 26.72
CA LYS A 361 -15.50 -24.41 26.84
C LYS A 361 -16.72 -25.33 26.93
N GLN A 362 -17.71 -25.00 27.73
CA GLN A 362 -18.95 -25.78 27.84
C GLN A 362 -19.70 -25.86 26.49
N PHE A 363 -19.76 -24.74 25.76
CA PHE A 363 -20.30 -24.72 24.40
C PHE A 363 -19.50 -25.63 23.47
N LEU A 364 -18.19 -25.48 23.39
CA LEU A 364 -17.33 -26.30 22.53
C LEU A 364 -17.43 -27.78 22.87
N GLU A 365 -17.49 -28.14 24.15
CA GLU A 365 -17.71 -29.52 24.57
C GLU A 365 -19.00 -30.11 24.07
N SER A 366 -20.06 -29.29 23.94
CA SER A 366 -21.35 -29.72 23.37
C SER A 366 -21.26 -30.01 21.86
N ARG A 367 -20.23 -29.49 21.17
CA ARG A 367 -20.03 -29.68 19.72
C ARG A 367 -19.12 -30.87 19.39
N LYS A 368 -18.58 -31.59 20.41
CA LYS A 368 -17.82 -32.82 20.19
C LYS A 368 -18.65 -33.88 19.47
N SER A 369 -17.99 -34.64 18.59
CA SER A 369 -18.55 -35.85 18.03
C SER A 369 -18.92 -36.82 19.16
N GLY A 370 -20.17 -37.30 19.17
CA GLY A 370 -20.65 -38.21 20.23
C GLY A 370 -21.17 -37.54 21.52
N PHE A 371 -21.21 -36.22 21.60
CA PHE A 371 -21.85 -35.55 22.75
C PHE A 371 -23.31 -35.95 22.89
N LYS A 372 -23.71 -36.50 24.05
CA LYS A 372 -25.07 -36.95 24.36
C LYS A 372 -25.42 -36.61 25.81
N VAL A 373 -26.67 -36.22 26.02
CA VAL A 373 -27.26 -35.92 27.34
C VAL A 373 -28.43 -36.85 27.59
N GLY A 374 -28.35 -37.70 28.64
CA GLY A 374 -29.40 -38.62 29.07
C GLY A 374 -29.34 -39.98 28.37
N LEU A 375 -30.05 -40.95 28.95
CA LEU A 375 -30.15 -42.34 28.49
C LEU A 375 -31.44 -42.63 27.68
N LEU A 376 -32.56 -41.93 28.00
CA LEU A 376 -33.83 -42.04 27.31
C LEU A 376 -34.20 -40.71 26.66
N PHE A 377 -34.66 -40.71 25.40
CA PHE A 377 -34.94 -39.51 24.59
C PHE A 377 -33.67 -38.62 24.37
N ALA A 378 -32.51 -39.24 24.32
CA ALA A 378 -31.23 -38.57 24.27
C ALA A 378 -31.10 -37.57 23.12
N GLY A 379 -31.76 -37.78 21.97
CA GLY A 379 -31.69 -36.91 20.82
C GLY A 379 -32.22 -35.49 21.07
N ALA A 380 -33.46 -35.38 21.51
CA ALA A 380 -34.13 -34.12 21.78
C ALA A 380 -33.42 -33.33 22.93
N LYS A 381 -33.12 -34.04 24.04
CA LYS A 381 -32.40 -33.44 25.18
C LYS A 381 -30.98 -32.97 24.81
N THR A 382 -30.29 -33.72 23.97
CA THR A 382 -28.97 -33.35 23.49
C THR A 382 -29.04 -32.09 22.61
N GLN A 383 -30.03 -32.00 21.74
CA GLN A 383 -30.21 -30.82 20.91
C GLN A 383 -30.60 -29.59 21.72
N GLN A 384 -31.47 -29.77 22.71
CA GLN A 384 -31.85 -28.72 23.64
C GLN A 384 -30.62 -28.21 24.42
N GLU A 385 -29.81 -29.10 25.00
CA GLU A 385 -28.59 -28.73 25.74
C GLU A 385 -27.57 -28.00 24.85
N LYS A 386 -27.43 -28.44 23.58
CA LYS A 386 -26.58 -27.76 22.62
C LYS A 386 -27.04 -26.32 22.38
N GLN A 387 -28.34 -26.14 22.23
CA GLN A 387 -28.93 -24.82 22.01
C GLN A 387 -28.81 -23.96 23.26
N GLU A 388 -29.11 -24.48 24.45
CA GLU A 388 -28.97 -23.75 25.71
C GLU A 388 -27.56 -23.27 25.95
N ARG A 389 -26.53 -24.09 25.62
CA ARG A 389 -25.12 -23.68 25.76
C ARG A 389 -24.71 -22.65 24.71
N LEU A 390 -25.25 -22.74 23.50
CA LEU A 390 -25.07 -21.73 22.48
C LEU A 390 -25.69 -20.39 22.92
N ASP A 391 -26.93 -20.41 23.35
CA ASP A 391 -27.65 -19.22 23.79
C ASP A 391 -26.95 -18.58 24.97
N LYS A 392 -26.54 -19.39 25.98
CA LYS A 392 -25.80 -18.91 27.14
C LYS A 392 -24.48 -18.23 26.76
N LEU A 393 -23.71 -18.79 25.81
CA LEU A 393 -22.47 -18.17 25.34
C LEU A 393 -22.76 -16.91 24.54
N THR A 394 -23.79 -16.94 23.69
CA THR A 394 -24.18 -15.79 22.88
C THR A 394 -24.59 -14.61 23.76
N ASP A 395 -25.45 -14.87 24.75
CA ASP A 395 -25.93 -13.82 25.67
C ASP A 395 -24.81 -13.28 26.55
N ALA A 396 -23.94 -14.15 27.08
CA ALA A 396 -22.77 -13.71 27.85
C ALA A 396 -21.81 -12.85 27.01
N LEU A 397 -21.60 -13.20 25.73
CA LEU A 397 -20.80 -12.39 24.81
C LEU A 397 -21.44 -11.05 24.48
N ARG A 398 -22.76 -11.02 24.29
CA ARG A 398 -23.51 -9.77 24.06
C ARG A 398 -23.37 -8.83 25.24
N GLU A 399 -23.65 -9.35 26.44
CA GLU A 399 -23.52 -8.58 27.68
C GLU A 399 -22.11 -8.03 27.89
N GLN A 400 -21.08 -8.90 27.77
CA GLN A 400 -19.70 -8.52 27.92
C GLN A 400 -19.26 -7.51 26.86
N THR A 401 -19.68 -7.69 25.61
CA THR A 401 -19.31 -6.79 24.51
C THR A 401 -20.02 -5.45 24.65
N SER A 402 -21.29 -5.44 25.06
CA SER A 402 -22.02 -4.20 25.33
C SER A 402 -21.33 -3.39 26.44
N ALA A 403 -20.90 -4.04 27.50
CA ALA A 403 -20.25 -3.39 28.63
C ALA A 403 -18.80 -2.92 28.31
N SER A 404 -18.04 -3.74 27.58
CA SER A 404 -16.60 -3.48 27.37
C SER A 404 -16.27 -2.75 26.06
N VAL A 405 -17.17 -2.71 25.09
CA VAL A 405 -16.93 -2.12 23.77
C VAL A 405 -18.01 -1.12 23.39
N GLU A 406 -19.28 -1.57 23.32
CA GLU A 406 -20.34 -0.81 22.65
C GLU A 406 -20.58 0.54 23.28
N TRP A 407 -20.78 0.56 24.60
CA TRP A 407 -21.00 1.80 25.34
C TRP A 407 -19.83 2.79 25.19
N HIS A 408 -18.61 2.29 25.31
CA HIS A 408 -17.41 3.12 25.19
C HIS A 408 -17.23 3.65 23.76
N LEU A 409 -17.58 2.85 22.76
CA LEU A 409 -17.50 3.23 21.36
C LEU A 409 -18.52 4.31 21.00
N LEU A 410 -19.76 4.16 21.48
CA LEU A 410 -20.81 5.16 21.32
C LEU A 410 -20.40 6.50 21.96
N GLU A 411 -19.86 6.47 23.17
CA GLU A 411 -19.39 7.67 23.84
C GLU A 411 -18.20 8.32 23.13
N LEU A 412 -17.24 7.52 22.65
CA LEU A 412 -16.12 8.02 21.84
C LEU A 412 -16.60 8.76 20.60
N MET A 413 -17.49 8.14 19.85
CA MET A 413 -18.05 8.72 18.63
C MET A 413 -18.86 9.99 18.92
N LYS A 414 -19.61 9.99 20.01
CA LYS A 414 -20.36 11.16 20.49
C LYS A 414 -19.45 12.32 20.87
N GLN A 415 -18.40 12.06 21.62
CA GLN A 415 -17.43 13.10 22.03
C GLN A 415 -16.71 13.66 20.81
N TRP A 416 -16.24 12.78 19.91
CA TRP A 416 -15.63 13.22 18.67
C TRP A 416 -16.58 14.08 17.82
N GLY A 417 -17.81 13.61 17.61
CA GLY A 417 -18.82 14.35 16.83
C GLY A 417 -19.21 15.70 17.44
N LYS A 418 -19.21 15.80 18.78
CA LYS A 418 -19.43 17.08 19.47
C LYS A 418 -18.23 18.02 19.30
N THR A 419 -17.02 17.52 19.36
CA THR A 419 -15.79 18.31 19.14
C THR A 419 -15.77 18.91 17.75
N GLU A 420 -16.15 18.12 16.75
CA GLU A 420 -16.23 18.57 15.35
C GLU A 420 -17.53 19.34 15.02
N LYS A 421 -18.43 19.51 15.99
CA LYS A 421 -19.73 20.21 15.85
C LYS A 421 -20.67 19.58 14.79
N ILE A 422 -20.57 18.27 14.63
CA ILE A 422 -21.34 17.50 13.66
C ILE A 422 -22.26 16.45 14.32
N TRP A 423 -22.38 16.47 15.65
CA TRP A 423 -23.22 15.53 16.39
C TRP A 423 -24.69 15.94 16.39
N SER A 424 -25.59 14.95 16.23
CA SER A 424 -27.03 15.11 16.37
C SER A 424 -27.65 13.90 17.04
N GLU A 425 -28.85 14.04 17.62
CA GLU A 425 -29.61 12.91 18.20
C GLU A 425 -29.97 11.87 17.15
N GLU A 426 -30.27 12.29 15.92
CA GLU A 426 -30.55 11.37 14.81
C GLU A 426 -29.34 10.50 14.46
N ARG A 427 -28.14 11.06 14.55
CA ARG A 427 -26.91 10.29 14.37
C ARG A 427 -26.65 9.32 15.49
N GLU A 428 -26.93 9.71 16.74
CA GLU A 428 -26.85 8.81 17.87
C GLU A 428 -27.73 7.58 17.68
N GLN A 429 -28.98 7.79 17.24
CA GLN A 429 -29.92 6.71 16.95
C GLN A 429 -29.45 5.81 15.80
N ARG A 430 -28.97 6.40 14.71
CA ARG A 430 -28.43 5.64 13.56
C ARG A 430 -27.21 4.83 13.94
N LEU A 431 -26.28 5.43 14.68
CA LEU A 431 -25.08 4.73 15.16
C LEU A 431 -25.48 3.56 16.06
N GLN A 432 -26.39 3.76 17.00
CA GLN A 432 -26.86 2.72 17.90
C GLN A 432 -27.56 1.59 17.13
N ALA A 433 -28.36 1.91 16.12
CA ALA A 433 -29.02 0.93 15.27
C ALA A 433 -28.04 0.16 14.36
N SER A 434 -26.87 0.73 14.07
CA SER A 434 -25.85 0.11 13.23
C SER A 434 -24.88 -0.79 13.99
N MET A 435 -25.01 -0.89 15.32
CA MET A 435 -24.14 -1.74 16.13
C MET A 435 -24.28 -3.22 15.77
N PRO A 436 -23.17 -3.95 15.65
CA PRO A 436 -23.18 -5.33 15.22
C PRO A 436 -23.95 -6.23 16.19
N GLN A 437 -24.76 -7.13 15.65
CA GLN A 437 -25.44 -8.16 16.42
C GLN A 437 -24.59 -9.43 16.49
N ILE A 438 -24.24 -9.87 17.69
CA ILE A 438 -23.56 -11.14 17.90
C ILE A 438 -24.63 -12.25 17.80
N SER A 439 -24.47 -13.12 16.81
CA SER A 439 -25.42 -14.23 16.55
C SER A 439 -24.81 -15.58 16.94
N GLY A 440 -25.69 -16.55 17.25
CA GLY A 440 -25.29 -17.93 17.50
C GLY A 440 -24.57 -18.55 16.30
N ASP A 441 -25.01 -18.23 15.08
CA ASP A 441 -24.37 -18.70 13.83
C ASP A 441 -22.90 -18.28 13.73
N MET A 442 -22.57 -17.07 14.17
CA MET A 442 -21.18 -16.61 14.22
C MET A 442 -20.32 -17.51 15.10
N LEU A 443 -20.85 -17.89 16.26
CA LEU A 443 -20.16 -18.76 17.22
C LEU A 443 -20.00 -20.18 16.66
N GLU A 444 -21.05 -20.72 16.03
CA GLU A 444 -21.03 -22.05 15.44
C GLU A 444 -20.06 -22.16 14.26
N ASN A 445 -20.09 -21.18 13.34
CA ASN A 445 -19.22 -21.14 12.17
C ASN A 445 -17.73 -20.98 12.53
N SER A 446 -17.45 -20.52 13.73
CA SER A 446 -16.08 -20.41 14.26
C SER A 446 -15.55 -21.71 14.88
N VAL A 447 -16.39 -22.75 15.00
CA VAL A 447 -15.96 -24.07 15.54
C VAL A 447 -15.36 -24.91 14.42
N LYS A 448 -14.11 -25.38 14.61
CA LYS A 448 -13.49 -26.31 13.65
C LYS A 448 -14.08 -27.72 13.82
N PRO A 449 -14.55 -28.35 12.73
CA PRO A 449 -15.01 -29.75 12.78
C PRO A 449 -13.90 -30.66 13.31
N ASP A 450 -14.27 -31.64 14.14
CA ASP A 450 -13.40 -32.69 14.69
C ASP A 450 -12.16 -32.22 15.51
N ALA A 451 -12.17 -30.96 15.99
CA ALA A 451 -11.10 -30.45 16.83
C ALA A 451 -11.10 -31.13 18.22
N VAL A 452 -9.92 -31.51 18.70
CA VAL A 452 -9.74 -31.92 20.11
C VAL A 452 -9.86 -30.70 20.99
N ILE A 453 -10.88 -30.67 21.86
CA ILE A 453 -11.13 -29.53 22.75
C ILE A 453 -10.18 -29.63 23.94
N SER A 454 -8.99 -29.04 23.77
CA SER A 454 -7.99 -28.79 24.79
C SER A 454 -8.15 -27.38 25.36
N GLY A 455 -7.51 -27.09 26.50
CA GLY A 455 -7.47 -25.73 27.03
C GLY A 455 -6.88 -24.73 26.05
N GLU A 456 -5.90 -25.14 25.26
CA GLU A 456 -5.29 -24.33 24.19
C GLU A 456 -6.30 -24.04 23.05
N TYR A 457 -7.06 -25.05 22.62
CA TYR A 457 -8.11 -24.85 21.62
C TYR A 457 -9.17 -23.83 22.09
N VAL A 458 -9.62 -23.93 23.35
CA VAL A 458 -10.57 -22.96 23.95
C VAL A 458 -9.98 -21.55 23.92
N LEU A 459 -8.72 -21.38 24.29
CA LEU A 459 -8.05 -20.08 24.25
C LEU A 459 -7.96 -19.52 22.84
N ASN A 460 -7.60 -20.35 21.87
CA ASN A 460 -7.50 -19.96 20.46
C ASN A 460 -8.87 -19.60 19.86
N TYR A 461 -9.91 -20.38 20.18
CA TYR A 461 -11.30 -20.08 19.83
C TYR A 461 -11.74 -18.71 20.38
N CYS A 462 -11.50 -18.46 21.67
CA CYS A 462 -11.84 -17.19 22.31
C CYS A 462 -11.06 -16.00 21.73
N ARG A 463 -9.78 -16.18 21.39
CA ARG A 463 -8.97 -15.14 20.72
C ARG A 463 -9.51 -14.80 19.34
N MET A 464 -9.80 -15.81 18.54
CA MET A 464 -10.35 -15.65 17.20
C MET A 464 -11.71 -14.94 17.28
N LEU A 465 -12.61 -15.40 18.13
CA LEU A 465 -13.92 -14.81 18.33
C LEU A 465 -13.85 -13.37 18.80
N SER A 466 -12.92 -13.07 19.73
CA SER A 466 -12.65 -11.70 20.17
C SER A 466 -12.16 -10.81 19.03
N ALA A 467 -11.27 -11.32 18.17
CA ALA A 467 -10.77 -10.58 17.02
C ALA A 467 -11.88 -10.31 15.97
N ASP A 468 -12.72 -11.29 15.72
CA ASP A 468 -13.84 -11.15 14.79
C ASP A 468 -14.86 -10.12 15.29
N ILE A 469 -15.23 -10.19 16.57
CA ILE A 469 -16.13 -9.21 17.22
C ILE A 469 -15.51 -7.80 17.15
N LYS A 470 -14.25 -7.63 17.51
CA LYS A 470 -13.55 -6.34 17.43
C LYS A 470 -13.55 -5.80 15.99
N SER A 471 -13.35 -6.67 15.01
CA SER A 471 -13.39 -6.30 13.60
C SER A 471 -14.77 -5.81 13.15
N LEU A 472 -15.85 -6.44 13.63
CA LEU A 472 -17.23 -5.99 13.35
C LEU A 472 -17.48 -4.59 13.91
N TYR A 473 -17.14 -4.36 15.19
CA TYR A 473 -17.33 -3.05 15.82
C TYR A 473 -16.44 -1.97 15.21
N ARG A 474 -15.19 -2.30 14.84
CA ARG A 474 -14.33 -1.39 14.09
C ARG A 474 -14.98 -0.94 12.79
N ARG A 475 -15.53 -1.88 12.03
CA ARG A 475 -16.23 -1.59 10.76
C ARG A 475 -17.44 -0.68 10.98
N ALA A 476 -18.27 -0.99 11.96
CA ALA A 476 -19.47 -0.18 12.26
C ALA A 476 -19.07 1.26 12.65
N ALA A 477 -18.09 1.40 13.55
CA ALA A 477 -17.58 2.71 13.97
C ALA A 477 -16.99 3.50 12.80
N MET A 478 -16.18 2.86 11.96
CA MET A 478 -15.54 3.54 10.83
C MET A 478 -16.56 3.90 9.74
N ASN A 479 -17.57 3.10 9.49
CA ASN A 479 -18.67 3.45 8.58
C ASN A 479 -19.42 4.69 9.07
N ALA A 480 -19.76 4.75 10.37
CA ALA A 480 -20.39 5.92 10.94
C ALA A 480 -19.47 7.15 10.92
N ALA A 481 -18.16 6.95 11.15
CA ALA A 481 -17.18 8.01 11.03
C ALA A 481 -17.11 8.56 9.59
N GLU A 482 -17.15 7.72 8.56
CA GLU A 482 -17.15 8.16 7.16
C GLU A 482 -18.35 9.04 6.81
N GLU A 483 -19.55 8.71 7.31
CA GLU A 483 -20.73 9.57 7.14
C GLU A 483 -20.52 10.95 7.79
N MET A 484 -19.93 10.96 8.99
CA MET A 484 -19.65 12.21 9.71
C MET A 484 -18.51 13.01 9.05
N LEU A 485 -17.49 12.35 8.51
CA LEU A 485 -16.38 12.97 7.79
C LEU A 485 -16.83 13.68 6.51
N ALA A 486 -17.92 13.23 5.89
CA ALA A 486 -18.50 13.93 4.75
C ALA A 486 -18.95 15.37 5.10
N ASP A 487 -19.51 15.55 6.30
CA ASP A 487 -19.91 16.89 6.76
C ASP A 487 -18.70 17.73 7.20
N VAL A 488 -17.68 17.10 7.80
CA VAL A 488 -16.41 17.78 8.05
C VAL A 488 -15.82 18.30 6.75
N ALA A 489 -15.80 17.47 5.71
CA ALA A 489 -15.31 17.85 4.39
C ALA A 489 -16.15 18.97 3.75
N ALA A 490 -17.48 18.92 3.89
CA ALA A 490 -18.37 19.97 3.40
C ALA A 490 -18.13 21.29 4.13
N SER A 491 -18.01 21.25 5.45
CA SER A 491 -17.72 22.44 6.26
C SER A 491 -16.34 23.01 5.94
N ALA A 492 -15.34 22.16 5.76
CA ALA A 492 -14.00 22.55 5.35
C ALA A 492 -14.01 23.25 3.98
N LYS A 493 -14.81 22.75 3.03
CA LYS A 493 -14.95 23.37 1.70
C LYS A 493 -15.56 24.78 1.77
N VAL A 494 -16.56 25.00 2.63
CA VAL A 494 -17.14 26.33 2.84
C VAL A 494 -16.11 27.28 3.42
N GLU A 495 -15.34 26.82 4.41
CA GLU A 495 -14.31 27.65 5.03
C GLU A 495 -13.14 27.94 4.08
N GLN A 496 -12.75 26.95 3.23
CA GLN A 496 -11.80 27.18 2.13
C GLN A 496 -12.24 28.32 1.21
N GLN A 497 -13.53 28.38 0.86
CA GLN A 497 -14.08 29.47 0.03
C GLN A 497 -13.96 30.84 0.73
N ARG A 498 -14.16 30.89 2.06
CA ARG A 498 -13.97 32.12 2.84
C ARG A 498 -12.53 32.59 2.86
N VAL A 499 -11.60 31.63 3.08
CA VAL A 499 -10.16 31.92 3.07
C VAL A 499 -9.73 32.44 1.70
N VAL A 500 -10.19 31.82 0.60
CA VAL A 500 -9.95 32.31 -0.77
C VAL A 500 -10.50 33.73 -0.99
N ALA A 501 -11.69 34.03 -0.48
CA ALA A 501 -12.26 35.36 -0.59
C ALA A 501 -11.43 36.42 0.17
N ALA A 502 -10.94 36.08 1.37
CA ALA A 502 -10.07 36.95 2.16
C ALA A 502 -8.73 37.21 1.44
N LEU A 503 -8.12 36.19 0.87
CA LEU A 503 -6.90 36.31 0.07
C LEU A 503 -7.12 37.18 -1.18
N ASN A 504 -8.28 37.07 -1.84
CA ASN A 504 -8.63 37.94 -2.98
C ASN A 504 -8.84 39.42 -2.58
N ALA A 505 -9.40 39.66 -1.39
CA ALA A 505 -9.55 41.04 -0.87
C ALA A 505 -8.17 41.69 -0.58
N LEU A 506 -7.22 40.91 -0.04
CA LEU A 506 -5.85 41.37 0.14
C LEU A 506 -5.14 41.67 -1.20
N ARG A 507 -5.49 40.94 -2.26
CA ARG A 507 -4.98 41.15 -3.61
C ARG A 507 -5.33 42.53 -4.18
N GLU A 508 -6.53 43.05 -3.89
CA GLU A 508 -7.00 44.36 -4.36
C GLU A 508 -6.26 45.50 -3.65
N GLN A 509 -5.67 45.25 -2.47
CA GLN A 509 -4.98 46.28 -1.67
C GLN A 509 -3.54 46.53 -2.11
N SER A 510 -2.90 45.63 -2.85
CA SER A 510 -1.50 45.76 -3.27
C SER A 510 -1.23 45.04 -4.59
N ALA A 511 -0.55 45.74 -5.53
CA ALA A 511 -0.11 45.12 -6.80
C ALA A 511 0.93 44.01 -6.57
N ALA A 512 1.81 44.16 -5.58
CA ALA A 512 2.78 43.15 -5.18
C ALA A 512 2.05 41.94 -4.58
N MET A 513 1.02 42.13 -3.74
CA MET A 513 0.17 41.09 -3.21
C MET A 513 -0.55 40.34 -4.34
N SER A 514 -1.00 41.05 -5.37
CA SER A 514 -1.67 40.46 -6.53
C SER A 514 -0.73 39.53 -7.31
N ARG A 515 0.52 39.93 -7.54
CA ARG A 515 1.55 39.10 -8.17
C ARG A 515 1.91 37.90 -7.29
N TYR A 516 2.07 38.12 -5.99
CA TYR A 516 2.34 37.08 -5.01
C TYR A 516 1.25 35.98 -5.01
N MET A 517 -0.03 36.41 -5.01
CA MET A 517 -1.19 35.52 -5.07
C MET A 517 -1.33 34.80 -6.41
N GLN A 518 -0.83 35.40 -7.50
CA GLN A 518 -0.83 34.76 -8.82
C GLN A 518 0.19 33.64 -8.89
N LEU A 519 1.37 33.81 -8.29
CA LEU A 519 2.40 32.78 -8.15
C LEU A 519 1.95 31.57 -7.31
N GLU A 520 0.86 31.71 -6.56
CA GLU A 520 0.27 30.58 -5.82
C GLU A 520 -0.75 29.78 -6.63
N ARG A 521 -1.19 30.30 -7.77
CA ARG A 521 -2.18 29.61 -8.62
C ARG A 521 -1.54 28.83 -9.76
N ASP A 522 -0.36 29.27 -10.18
CA ASP A 522 0.44 28.65 -11.22
C ASP A 522 1.34 27.56 -10.65
#